data_b3d254ee7651b76716bd497bb93a5d69
#
_entry.id   b3d254ee7651b76716bd497bb93a5d69
#
_cell.length_a   1.000
_cell.length_b   1.000
_cell.length_c   1.000
_cell.angle_alpha   90.00
_cell.angle_beta   90.00
_cell.angle_gamma   90.00
#
_symmetry.space_group_name_H-M   'P 1'
#
loop_
_entity.id
_entity.type
_entity.pdbx_description
1 polymer ?
#
loop_
_entity_poly.entity_id
_entity_poly.type
_entity_poly.pdbx_seq_one_letter_code
_entity_poly.pdbx_strand_id
1 'polypeptide(L)'
;PIFGRRADGTFAASVGGVVLSICRQTGKTFTVSSLVVILCTLIPDLTVIWTAHHNRTNSNTFDHVRTLVRNPALIGYLDHSGRTDGVRGGNGMQEITFANGSKILFGARAQGFARGNDAVDIIVFDEAQILTEQAISDMVPATNTSPNALVLYIGTPPRPADPGEAFTERRRQALAGEDDMLYVEFSADRDADSDDRTQWRKANPSFPRRTSETSMLRMQRQLGKDSFRREALGIWDETTTSQAINPEQWAKAATGTPNIKGLIGYALDMKPDRSSLAIGGAVNHRDGTAHIELRRFEATQSKGTQWADRKS
;
A
#
# COMPACT_ATOMS: atom_id res chain seq x y z
N PRO A 1 -4.51 0.81 -20.23
CA PRO A 1 -4.96 1.93 -19.38
C PRO A 1 -3.84 2.51 -18.52
N ILE A 2 -2.92 1.68 -17.93
CA ILE A 2 -1.86 2.14 -17.01
C ILE A 2 -1.03 3.30 -17.59
N PHE A 3 -0.70 3.22 -18.87
CA PHE A 3 0.06 4.24 -19.59
C PHE A 3 -0.82 5.02 -20.58
N GLY A 4 -2.11 5.18 -20.26
CA GLY A 4 -3.00 6.07 -21.00
C GLY A 4 -2.49 7.51 -20.94
N ARG A 5 -2.62 8.25 -22.06
CA ARG A 5 -2.13 9.62 -22.16
C ARG A 5 -3.30 10.58 -22.39
N ARG A 6 -3.15 11.78 -21.87
CA ARG A 6 -3.99 12.93 -22.15
C ARG A 6 -3.62 13.54 -23.50
N ALA A 7 -4.41 14.49 -23.99
CA ALA A 7 -4.17 15.16 -25.26
C ALA A 7 -2.82 15.93 -25.30
N ASP A 8 -2.33 16.38 -24.15
CA ASP A 8 -1.04 17.04 -24.00
C ASP A 8 0.16 16.09 -23.93
N GLY A 9 -0.09 14.75 -24.02
CA GLY A 9 0.93 13.71 -23.98
C GLY A 9 1.33 13.26 -22.58
N THR A 10 0.83 13.88 -21.50
CA THR A 10 1.07 13.43 -20.12
C THR A 10 0.31 12.15 -19.80
N PHE A 11 0.80 11.35 -18.84
CA PHE A 11 0.06 10.19 -18.37
C PHE A 11 -1.28 10.61 -17.76
N ALA A 12 -2.34 9.93 -18.11
CA ALA A 12 -3.68 10.23 -17.59
C ALA A 12 -3.74 10.15 -16.06
N ALA A 13 -2.98 9.23 -15.47
CA ALA A 13 -2.87 9.04 -14.02
C ALA A 13 -1.61 9.70 -13.41
N SER A 14 -1.06 10.76 -14.02
CA SER A 14 0.17 11.42 -13.55
C SER A 14 0.00 12.11 -12.18
N VAL A 15 -1.20 12.51 -11.81
CA VAL A 15 -1.47 13.23 -10.55
C VAL A 15 -1.83 12.25 -9.43
N GLY A 16 -2.91 11.50 -9.58
CA GLY A 16 -3.40 10.57 -8.56
C GLY A 16 -2.66 9.24 -8.51
N GLY A 17 -1.94 8.90 -9.60
CA GLY A 17 -1.18 7.66 -9.70
C GLY A 17 -1.99 6.45 -10.19
N VAL A 18 -1.31 5.31 -10.30
CA VAL A 18 -1.89 4.02 -10.66
C VAL A 18 -1.94 3.13 -9.43
N VAL A 19 -3.10 2.63 -9.08
CA VAL A 19 -3.31 1.81 -7.89
C VAL A 19 -3.82 0.43 -8.30
N LEU A 20 -3.05 -0.62 -7.99
CA LEU A 20 -3.39 -2.01 -8.28
C LEU A 20 -3.57 -2.79 -6.99
N SER A 21 -4.81 -3.12 -6.66
CA SER A 21 -5.18 -3.97 -5.53
C SER A 21 -5.59 -5.36 -6.04
N ILE A 22 -4.74 -6.33 -5.85
CA ILE A 22 -4.96 -7.69 -6.34
C ILE A 22 -4.45 -8.68 -5.28
N CYS A 23 -5.13 -9.82 -5.09
CA CYS A 23 -4.75 -10.84 -4.14
C CYS A 23 -3.31 -11.37 -4.35
N ARG A 24 -2.79 -12.13 -3.38
CA ARG A 24 -1.40 -12.63 -3.43
C ARG A 24 -1.18 -13.64 -4.57
N GLN A 25 0.07 -13.69 -5.08
CA GLN A 25 0.58 -14.67 -6.04
C GLN A 25 -0.18 -14.72 -7.38
N THR A 26 -0.79 -13.62 -7.79
CA THR A 26 -1.48 -13.47 -9.08
C THR A 26 -0.61 -12.93 -10.20
N GLY A 27 0.68 -12.64 -9.91
CA GLY A 27 1.63 -12.13 -10.91
C GLY A 27 1.71 -10.61 -11.01
N LYS A 28 1.28 -9.86 -9.97
CA LYS A 28 1.37 -8.38 -9.93
C LYS A 28 2.76 -7.86 -10.29
N THR A 29 3.75 -8.26 -9.51
CA THR A 29 5.15 -7.84 -9.69
C THR A 29 5.67 -8.21 -11.07
N PHE A 30 5.36 -9.44 -11.57
CA PHE A 30 5.72 -9.87 -12.91
C PHE A 30 5.12 -8.97 -13.99
N THR A 31 3.82 -8.71 -13.91
CA THR A 31 3.11 -7.90 -14.91
C THR A 31 3.65 -6.47 -14.95
N VAL A 32 3.75 -5.82 -13.78
CA VAL A 32 4.22 -4.43 -13.70
C VAL A 32 5.68 -4.30 -14.08
N SER A 33 6.56 -5.23 -13.64
CA SER A 33 7.98 -5.19 -14.02
C SER A 33 8.18 -5.42 -15.52
N SER A 34 7.41 -6.32 -16.13
CA SER A 34 7.45 -6.51 -17.58
C SER A 34 7.04 -5.24 -18.34
N LEU A 35 5.99 -4.57 -17.89
CA LEU A 35 5.55 -3.29 -18.46
C LEU A 35 6.62 -2.19 -18.30
N VAL A 36 7.24 -2.09 -17.14
CA VAL A 36 8.32 -1.12 -16.86
C VAL A 36 9.53 -1.41 -17.78
N VAL A 37 9.94 -2.66 -17.90
CA VAL A 37 11.03 -3.04 -18.84
C VAL A 37 10.69 -2.62 -20.26
N ILE A 38 9.48 -2.90 -20.74
CA ILE A 38 9.05 -2.47 -22.09
C ILE A 38 9.12 -0.95 -22.23
N LEU A 39 8.65 -0.19 -21.24
CA LEU A 39 8.78 1.28 -21.29
C LEU A 39 10.23 1.74 -21.39
N CYS A 40 11.14 1.16 -20.63
CA CYS A 40 12.56 1.47 -20.68
C CYS A 40 13.19 1.13 -22.05
N THR A 41 12.65 0.17 -22.79
CA THR A 41 13.13 -0.08 -24.17
C THR A 41 12.58 0.91 -25.20
N LEU A 42 11.43 1.52 -24.95
CA LEU A 42 10.71 2.39 -25.88
C LEU A 42 10.96 3.88 -25.67
N ILE A 43 11.13 4.31 -24.42
CA ILE A 43 11.29 5.72 -24.05
C ILE A 43 12.75 5.93 -23.63
N PRO A 44 13.50 6.80 -24.30
CA PRO A 44 14.88 7.09 -23.90
C PRO A 44 14.94 7.87 -22.58
N ASP A 45 16.05 7.72 -21.88
CA ASP A 45 16.42 8.45 -20.66
C ASP A 45 15.43 8.30 -19.50
N LEU A 46 14.58 7.25 -19.52
CA LEU A 46 13.57 7.00 -18.49
C LEU A 46 14.23 6.52 -17.20
N THR A 47 14.03 7.25 -16.11
CA THR A 47 14.50 6.86 -14.78
C THR A 47 13.36 6.27 -13.95
N VAL A 48 13.49 4.99 -13.60
CA VAL A 48 12.50 4.26 -12.79
C VAL A 48 13.09 3.88 -11.45
N ILE A 49 12.37 4.14 -10.37
CA ILE A 49 12.65 3.60 -9.04
C ILE A 49 11.63 2.49 -8.75
N TRP A 50 12.14 1.28 -8.47
CA TRP A 50 11.37 0.18 -7.93
C TRP A 50 11.71 -0.01 -6.46
N THR A 51 10.70 0.04 -5.61
CA THR A 51 10.94 -0.06 -4.17
C THR A 51 9.94 -0.99 -3.48
N ALA A 52 10.45 -1.77 -2.53
CA ALA A 52 9.69 -2.60 -1.62
C ALA A 52 10.05 -2.27 -0.17
N HIS A 53 9.23 -2.74 0.79
CA HIS A 53 9.50 -2.48 2.21
C HIS A 53 10.80 -3.16 2.67
N HIS A 54 10.97 -4.42 2.31
CA HIS A 54 12.12 -5.23 2.74
C HIS A 54 13.14 -5.40 1.61
N ASN A 55 14.43 -5.38 1.99
CA ASN A 55 15.54 -5.67 1.07
C ASN A 55 15.38 -7.01 0.34
N ARG A 56 14.90 -8.05 1.02
CA ARG A 56 14.68 -9.37 0.43
C ARG A 56 13.66 -9.35 -0.70
N THR A 57 12.53 -8.67 -0.51
CA THR A 57 11.50 -8.54 -1.55
C THR A 57 12.06 -7.79 -2.75
N ASN A 58 12.79 -6.70 -2.47
CA ASN A 58 13.42 -5.90 -3.50
C ASN A 58 14.45 -6.71 -4.31
N SER A 59 15.33 -7.47 -3.65
CA SER A 59 16.31 -8.33 -4.31
C SER A 59 15.67 -9.44 -5.13
N ASN A 60 14.58 -10.04 -4.64
CA ASN A 60 13.83 -11.03 -5.42
C ASN A 60 13.23 -10.43 -6.69
N THR A 61 12.71 -9.20 -6.61
CA THR A 61 12.19 -8.48 -7.78
C THR A 61 13.31 -8.14 -8.76
N PHE A 62 14.44 -7.64 -8.28
CA PHE A 62 15.62 -7.41 -9.11
C PHE A 62 16.07 -8.69 -9.83
N ASP A 63 16.20 -9.81 -9.13
CA ASP A 63 16.58 -11.10 -9.73
C ASP A 63 15.61 -11.57 -10.79
N HIS A 64 14.32 -11.34 -10.57
CA HIS A 64 13.28 -11.63 -11.54
C HIS A 64 13.42 -10.75 -12.78
N VAL A 65 13.57 -9.43 -12.65
CA VAL A 65 13.74 -8.50 -13.76
C VAL A 65 15.06 -8.76 -14.48
N ARG A 66 16.14 -9.06 -13.74
CA ARG A 66 17.42 -9.48 -14.31
C ARG A 66 17.28 -10.70 -15.23
N THR A 67 16.49 -11.68 -14.80
CA THR A 67 16.19 -12.87 -15.63
C THR A 67 15.39 -12.51 -16.87
N LEU A 68 14.41 -11.62 -16.72
CA LEU A 68 13.56 -11.14 -17.82
C LEU A 68 14.39 -10.42 -18.88
N VAL A 69 15.23 -9.45 -18.51
CA VAL A 69 16.01 -8.64 -19.47
C VAL A 69 17.13 -9.44 -20.16
N ARG A 70 17.55 -10.58 -19.57
CA ARG A 70 18.50 -11.52 -20.19
C ARG A 70 17.87 -12.46 -21.23
N ASN A 71 16.56 -12.35 -21.43
CA ASN A 71 15.91 -13.07 -22.53
C ASN A 71 16.53 -12.62 -23.87
N PRO A 72 16.78 -13.54 -24.84
CA PRO A 72 17.33 -13.21 -26.14
C PRO A 72 16.62 -12.09 -26.90
N ALA A 73 15.31 -11.93 -26.67
CA ALA A 73 14.52 -10.85 -27.28
C ALA A 73 14.76 -9.46 -26.65
N LEU A 74 15.33 -9.38 -25.45
CA LEU A 74 15.50 -8.14 -24.71
C LEU A 74 16.96 -7.78 -24.44
N ILE A 75 17.87 -8.73 -24.43
CA ILE A 75 19.28 -8.52 -24.09
C ILE A 75 19.95 -7.45 -24.95
N GLY A 76 19.58 -7.34 -26.23
CA GLY A 76 20.11 -6.32 -27.15
C GLY A 76 19.73 -4.88 -26.82
N TYR A 77 18.78 -4.66 -25.89
CA TYR A 77 18.40 -3.33 -25.42
C TYR A 77 19.20 -2.88 -24.18
N LEU A 78 19.99 -3.77 -23.58
CA LEU A 78 20.82 -3.43 -22.42
C LEU A 78 22.03 -2.59 -22.82
N ASP A 79 22.55 -1.81 -21.87
CA ASP A 79 23.80 -1.09 -22.05
C ASP A 79 25.02 -2.01 -21.93
N HIS A 80 25.64 -2.33 -23.05
CA HIS A 80 26.85 -3.17 -23.14
C HIS A 80 28.15 -2.35 -23.13
N SER A 81 28.10 -1.04 -22.94
CA SER A 81 29.29 -0.18 -22.93
C SER A 81 30.16 -0.36 -21.67
N GLY A 82 29.59 -0.92 -20.61
CA GLY A 82 30.23 -1.11 -19.31
C GLY A 82 30.63 -2.56 -19.04
N ARG A 83 31.26 -2.79 -17.87
CA ARG A 83 31.69 -4.13 -17.41
C ARG A 83 30.54 -5.01 -16.92
N THR A 84 29.34 -4.47 -16.77
CA THR A 84 28.21 -5.14 -16.12
C THR A 84 27.15 -5.61 -17.10
N ASP A 85 27.36 -5.42 -18.41
CA ASP A 85 26.36 -5.72 -19.45
C ASP A 85 24.96 -5.18 -19.08
N GLY A 86 24.90 -3.94 -18.61
CA GLY A 86 23.66 -3.27 -18.24
C GLY A 86 23.02 -3.78 -16.93
N VAL A 87 23.63 -4.73 -16.22
CA VAL A 87 23.02 -5.29 -14.99
C VAL A 87 24.01 -5.24 -13.84
N ARG A 88 23.76 -4.36 -12.87
CA ARG A 88 24.60 -4.18 -11.68
C ARG A 88 23.89 -4.76 -10.45
N GLY A 89 24.51 -5.74 -9.79
CA GLY A 89 23.96 -6.47 -8.64
C GLY A 89 24.77 -6.37 -7.37
N GLY A 90 25.37 -5.22 -7.06
CA GLY A 90 26.13 -5.00 -5.81
C GLY A 90 25.23 -4.70 -4.62
N ASN A 91 25.71 -5.03 -3.39
CA ASN A 91 25.00 -4.70 -2.15
C ASN A 91 24.67 -3.18 -2.08
N GLY A 92 23.39 -2.84 -2.04
CA GLY A 92 22.89 -1.48 -1.94
C GLY A 92 22.77 -0.71 -3.25
N MET A 93 23.18 -1.29 -4.40
CA MET A 93 23.06 -0.65 -5.72
C MET A 93 22.66 -1.69 -6.78
N GLN A 94 21.40 -2.11 -6.75
CA GLN A 94 20.84 -2.98 -7.77
C GLN A 94 20.24 -2.10 -8.87
N GLU A 95 20.77 -2.24 -10.11
CA GLU A 95 20.43 -1.36 -11.22
C GLU A 95 20.41 -2.15 -12.54
N ILE A 96 19.50 -1.78 -13.42
CA ILE A 96 19.46 -2.24 -14.81
C ILE A 96 19.48 -1.01 -15.72
N THR A 97 20.45 -0.95 -16.63
CA THR A 97 20.66 0.14 -17.58
C THR A 97 20.42 -0.32 -19.01
N PHE A 98 19.81 0.53 -19.81
CA PHE A 98 19.47 0.30 -21.20
C PHE A 98 20.32 1.17 -22.12
N ALA A 99 20.56 0.69 -23.34
CA ALA A 99 21.38 1.38 -24.34
C ALA A 99 20.85 2.78 -24.74
N ASN A 100 19.56 3.03 -24.53
CA ASN A 100 18.92 4.33 -24.79
C ASN A 100 18.99 5.31 -23.58
N GLY A 101 19.81 5.04 -22.57
CA GLY A 101 19.96 5.88 -21.39
C GLY A 101 18.96 5.58 -20.26
N SER A 102 17.94 4.77 -20.51
CA SER A 102 16.95 4.43 -19.47
C SER A 102 17.54 3.53 -18.40
N LYS A 103 16.99 3.60 -17.16
CA LYS A 103 17.48 2.80 -16.05
C LYS A 103 16.37 2.46 -15.05
N ILE A 104 16.52 1.30 -14.41
CA ILE A 104 15.67 0.87 -13.30
C ILE A 104 16.57 0.70 -12.06
N LEU A 105 16.27 1.46 -11.03
CA LEU A 105 16.96 1.43 -9.74
C LEU A 105 16.11 0.66 -8.74
N PHE A 106 16.72 -0.29 -8.02
CA PHE A 106 16.03 -1.12 -7.03
C PHE A 106 16.57 -0.83 -5.63
N GLY A 107 15.68 -0.51 -4.69
CA GLY A 107 16.08 -0.23 -3.32
C GLY A 107 14.96 -0.38 -2.29
N ALA A 108 15.32 -0.64 -1.04
CA ALA A 108 14.35 -0.74 0.04
C ALA A 108 13.99 0.62 0.61
N ARG A 109 12.70 0.84 0.85
CA ARG A 109 12.16 2.09 1.42
C ARG A 109 12.76 2.44 2.79
N ALA A 110 12.96 1.41 3.63
CA ALA A 110 13.49 1.59 4.98
C ALA A 110 14.88 2.24 5.06
N GLN A 111 15.60 2.36 3.93
CA GLN A 111 16.95 2.91 3.88
C GLN A 111 17.03 4.30 3.23
N GLY A 112 15.90 4.97 3.01
CA GLY A 112 15.86 6.30 2.38
C GLY A 112 16.39 6.32 0.94
N PHE A 113 16.25 5.23 0.20
CA PHE A 113 16.85 4.95 -1.09
C PHE A 113 16.62 6.03 -2.17
N ALA A 114 15.48 6.71 -2.12
CA ALA A 114 15.18 7.73 -3.12
C ALA A 114 15.80 9.11 -2.85
N ARG A 115 16.35 9.33 -1.64
CA ARG A 115 16.98 10.60 -1.30
C ARG A 115 18.25 10.78 -2.13
N GLY A 116 18.30 11.85 -2.92
CA GLY A 116 19.44 12.18 -3.79
C GLY A 116 19.32 11.64 -5.22
N ASN A 117 18.19 11.06 -5.61
CA ASN A 117 17.88 10.83 -7.01
C ASN A 117 17.00 11.97 -7.52
N ASP A 118 17.46 12.67 -8.53
CA ASP A 118 16.73 13.73 -9.22
C ASP A 118 16.14 13.19 -10.52
N ALA A 119 15.08 13.83 -11.01
CA ALA A 119 14.45 13.52 -12.29
C ALA A 119 13.99 12.06 -12.42
N VAL A 120 13.25 11.58 -11.43
CA VAL A 120 12.62 10.26 -11.46
C VAL A 120 11.30 10.34 -12.21
N ASP A 121 11.15 9.53 -13.27
CA ASP A 121 9.93 9.53 -14.08
C ASP A 121 8.88 8.57 -13.55
N ILE A 122 9.31 7.42 -13.04
CA ILE A 122 8.38 6.41 -12.52
C ILE A 122 8.85 5.92 -11.15
N ILE A 123 7.93 5.92 -10.18
CA ILE A 123 8.11 5.24 -8.91
C ILE A 123 7.13 4.07 -8.82
N VAL A 124 7.64 2.88 -8.51
CA VAL A 124 6.83 1.71 -8.22
C VAL A 124 6.96 1.37 -6.74
N PHE A 125 5.88 1.55 -6.00
CA PHE A 125 5.73 1.08 -4.63
C PHE A 125 5.16 -0.34 -4.63
N ASP A 126 6.04 -1.33 -4.61
CA ASP A 126 5.66 -2.73 -4.41
C ASP A 126 5.35 -2.99 -2.93
N GLU A 127 4.46 -3.93 -2.61
CA GLU A 127 3.92 -4.14 -1.27
C GLU A 127 3.31 -2.85 -0.67
N ALA A 128 2.43 -2.19 -1.44
CA ALA A 128 1.82 -0.92 -1.01
C ALA A 128 0.93 -1.05 0.24
N GLN A 129 0.49 -2.27 0.59
CA GLN A 129 -0.26 -2.54 1.83
C GLN A 129 0.54 -2.22 3.11
N ILE A 130 1.86 -2.09 3.01
CA ILE A 130 2.74 -1.70 4.13
C ILE A 130 3.52 -0.41 3.81
N LEU A 131 2.93 0.46 3.01
CA LEU A 131 3.51 1.76 2.64
C LEU A 131 3.09 2.83 3.64
N THR A 132 4.07 3.47 4.25
CA THR A 132 3.87 4.58 5.19
C THR A 132 3.78 5.92 4.47
N GLU A 133 3.06 6.89 5.04
CA GLU A 133 3.05 8.29 4.58
C GLU A 133 4.46 8.90 4.56
N GLN A 134 5.31 8.54 5.52
CA GLN A 134 6.69 8.99 5.56
C GLN A 134 7.47 8.55 4.31
N ALA A 135 7.30 7.30 3.86
CA ALA A 135 7.98 6.82 2.66
C ALA A 135 7.52 7.57 1.40
N ILE A 136 6.23 7.92 1.31
CA ILE A 136 5.70 8.75 0.23
C ILE A 136 6.34 10.14 0.27
N SER A 137 6.36 10.79 1.43
CA SER A 137 6.95 12.12 1.62
C SER A 137 8.44 12.17 1.30
N ASP A 138 9.15 11.07 1.54
CA ASP A 138 10.59 10.98 1.25
C ASP A 138 10.88 10.74 -0.25
N MET A 139 9.95 10.12 -0.99
CA MET A 139 10.24 9.59 -2.33
C MET A 139 9.54 10.34 -3.46
N VAL A 140 8.28 10.71 -3.29
CA VAL A 140 7.48 11.35 -4.37
C VAL A 140 8.09 12.67 -4.84
N PRO A 141 8.68 13.52 -3.98
CA PRO A 141 9.32 14.75 -4.44
C PRO A 141 10.43 14.57 -5.49
N ALA A 142 11.06 13.38 -5.57
CA ALA A 142 12.04 13.06 -6.61
C ALA A 142 11.44 13.09 -8.04
N THR A 143 10.11 13.03 -8.16
CA THR A 143 9.41 13.12 -9.46
C THR A 143 9.11 14.54 -9.91
N ASN A 144 9.30 15.56 -9.07
CA ASN A 144 8.88 16.95 -9.35
C ASN A 144 9.55 17.57 -10.58
N THR A 145 10.73 17.09 -10.93
CA THR A 145 11.49 17.59 -12.10
C THR A 145 11.20 16.81 -13.38
N SER A 146 10.47 15.70 -13.30
CA SER A 146 10.04 14.95 -14.47
C SER A 146 8.81 15.62 -15.11
N PRO A 147 8.83 15.85 -16.43
CA PRO A 147 7.69 16.46 -17.13
C PRO A 147 6.48 15.53 -17.23
N ASN A 148 6.67 14.23 -17.00
CA ASN A 148 5.62 13.21 -17.17
C ASN A 148 5.77 12.08 -16.16
N ALA A 149 5.73 12.44 -14.88
CA ALA A 149 5.91 11.50 -13.79
C ALA A 149 4.69 10.56 -13.61
N LEU A 150 4.96 9.34 -13.13
CA LEU A 150 3.94 8.37 -12.80
C LEU A 150 4.29 7.60 -11.54
N VAL A 151 3.36 7.52 -10.60
CA VAL A 151 3.53 6.73 -9.37
C VAL A 151 2.60 5.51 -9.42
N LEU A 152 3.16 4.32 -9.22
CA LEU A 152 2.42 3.06 -9.18
C LEU A 152 2.42 2.48 -7.77
N TYR A 153 1.24 2.18 -7.26
CA TYR A 153 1.01 1.52 -5.98
C TYR A 153 0.48 0.11 -6.25
N ILE A 154 1.26 -0.92 -5.93
CA ILE A 154 0.87 -2.31 -6.15
C ILE A 154 0.87 -3.09 -4.85
N GLY A 155 -0.26 -3.71 -4.52
CA GLY A 155 -0.42 -4.37 -3.22
C GLY A 155 -1.60 -5.34 -3.15
N THR A 156 -1.79 -5.87 -1.96
CA THR A 156 -2.99 -6.58 -1.52
C THR A 156 -3.72 -5.71 -0.50
N PRO A 157 -4.99 -6.00 -0.15
CA PRO A 157 -5.62 -5.32 0.97
C PRO A 157 -4.76 -5.37 2.24
N PRO A 158 -4.55 -4.25 2.96
CA PRO A 158 -3.75 -4.23 4.18
C PRO A 158 -4.33 -5.11 5.28
N ARG A 159 -3.47 -5.70 6.12
CA ARG A 159 -3.90 -6.31 7.38
C ARG A 159 -4.14 -5.23 8.43
N PRO A 160 -4.94 -5.49 9.47
CA PRO A 160 -5.19 -4.50 10.53
C PRO A 160 -3.92 -3.95 11.21
N ALA A 161 -2.84 -4.74 11.22
CA ALA A 161 -1.55 -4.34 11.81
C ALA A 161 -0.58 -3.69 10.81
N ASP A 162 -0.92 -3.66 9.53
CA ASP A 162 -0.05 -3.06 8.51
C ASP A 162 -0.21 -1.53 8.51
N PRO A 163 0.88 -0.75 8.34
CA PRO A 163 0.81 0.70 8.18
C PRO A 163 0.35 1.04 6.76
N GLY A 164 -0.88 0.62 6.43
CA GLY A 164 -1.45 0.69 5.08
C GLY A 164 -2.30 1.93 4.79
N GLU A 165 -2.16 2.99 5.60
CA GLU A 165 -2.98 4.19 5.50
C GLU A 165 -2.90 4.82 4.10
N ALA A 166 -1.70 4.93 3.56
CA ALA A 166 -1.48 5.53 2.26
C ALA A 166 -2.19 4.77 1.13
N PHE A 167 -2.11 3.44 1.13
CA PHE A 167 -2.75 2.61 0.12
C PHE A 167 -4.28 2.60 0.26
N THR A 168 -4.76 2.61 1.49
CA THR A 168 -6.19 2.73 1.82
C THR A 168 -6.76 4.06 1.38
N GLU A 169 -6.03 5.15 1.61
CA GLU A 169 -6.44 6.48 1.21
C GLU A 169 -6.55 6.61 -0.32
N ARG A 170 -5.58 6.05 -1.07
CA ARG A 170 -5.65 5.99 -2.54
C ARG A 170 -6.89 5.22 -3.03
N ARG A 171 -7.21 4.09 -2.39
CA ARG A 171 -8.45 3.36 -2.70
C ARG A 171 -9.69 4.23 -2.43
N ARG A 172 -9.73 4.92 -1.29
CA ARG A 172 -10.84 5.79 -0.92
C ARG A 172 -11.06 6.91 -1.96
N GLN A 173 -9.98 7.56 -2.40
CA GLN A 173 -10.01 8.59 -3.45
C GLN A 173 -10.56 8.04 -4.76
N ALA A 174 -10.09 6.88 -5.18
CA ALA A 174 -10.56 6.22 -6.39
C ALA A 174 -12.05 5.87 -6.34
N LEU A 175 -12.52 5.34 -5.21
CA LEU A 175 -13.95 5.03 -5.02
C LEU A 175 -14.83 6.29 -4.88
N ALA A 176 -14.24 7.42 -4.51
CA ALA A 176 -14.92 8.72 -4.53
C ALA A 176 -15.06 9.32 -5.95
N GLY A 177 -14.41 8.70 -6.96
CA GLY A 177 -14.53 9.08 -8.36
C GLY A 177 -13.53 10.12 -8.82
N GLU A 178 -12.35 10.24 -8.18
CA GLU A 178 -11.26 11.07 -8.68
C GLU A 178 -10.82 10.56 -10.07
N ASP A 179 -10.75 11.45 -11.05
CA ASP A 179 -10.56 11.14 -12.47
C ASP A 179 -9.10 11.26 -12.95
N ASP A 180 -8.19 11.69 -12.07
CA ASP A 180 -6.77 11.87 -12.33
C ASP A 180 -5.92 10.67 -11.92
N MET A 181 -6.56 9.56 -11.54
CA MET A 181 -5.93 8.31 -11.12
C MET A 181 -6.52 7.10 -11.86
N LEU A 182 -5.74 6.01 -11.92
CA LEU A 182 -6.22 4.71 -12.36
C LEU A 182 -6.30 3.75 -11.17
N TYR A 183 -7.48 3.24 -10.91
CA TYR A 183 -7.67 2.20 -9.91
C TYR A 183 -8.09 0.87 -10.55
N VAL A 184 -7.41 -0.20 -10.20
CA VAL A 184 -7.75 -1.56 -10.60
C VAL A 184 -7.79 -2.45 -9.36
N GLU A 185 -8.96 -3.00 -9.08
CA GLU A 185 -9.18 -3.96 -7.98
C GLU A 185 -9.68 -5.29 -8.55
N PHE A 186 -9.00 -6.37 -8.18
CA PHE A 186 -9.48 -7.73 -8.38
C PHE A 186 -9.83 -8.30 -7.01
N SER A 187 -11.12 -8.36 -6.74
CA SER A 187 -11.66 -8.89 -5.47
C SER A 187 -12.90 -9.73 -5.72
N ALA A 188 -13.18 -10.64 -4.83
CA ALA A 188 -14.49 -11.27 -4.72
C ALA A 188 -15.52 -10.24 -4.22
N ASP A 189 -16.81 -10.57 -4.36
CA ASP A 189 -17.86 -9.79 -3.74
C ASP A 189 -17.70 -9.78 -2.22
N ARG A 190 -18.06 -8.68 -1.60
CA ARG A 190 -17.84 -8.45 -0.20
C ARG A 190 -18.40 -9.55 0.70
N ASP A 191 -19.65 -9.96 0.42
CA ASP A 191 -20.37 -10.96 1.19
C ASP A 191 -20.26 -12.36 0.58
N ALA A 192 -19.27 -12.56 -0.32
CA ALA A 192 -19.09 -13.82 -1.01
C ALA A 192 -18.84 -14.98 -0.03
N ASP A 193 -19.42 -16.11 -0.35
CA ASP A 193 -19.07 -17.38 0.26
C ASP A 193 -17.62 -17.72 -0.11
N SER A 194 -16.83 -18.04 0.91
CA SER A 194 -15.43 -18.42 0.74
C SER A 194 -15.23 -19.70 -0.07
N ASP A 195 -16.28 -20.53 -0.23
CA ASP A 195 -16.28 -21.76 -1.00
C ASP A 195 -16.70 -21.57 -2.46
N ASP A 196 -17.19 -20.40 -2.84
CA ASP A 196 -17.66 -20.15 -4.20
C ASP A 196 -16.49 -19.99 -5.19
N ARG A 197 -16.33 -20.95 -6.10
CA ARG A 197 -15.30 -20.98 -7.15
C ARG A 197 -15.47 -19.88 -8.18
N THR A 198 -16.66 -19.35 -8.37
CA THR A 198 -16.89 -18.22 -9.27
C THR A 198 -16.26 -16.96 -8.69
N GLN A 199 -16.36 -16.78 -7.39
CA GLN A 199 -15.73 -15.69 -6.66
C GLN A 199 -14.21 -15.82 -6.63
N TRP A 200 -13.67 -17.05 -6.58
CA TRP A 200 -12.22 -17.27 -6.71
C TRP A 200 -11.70 -16.80 -8.08
N ARG A 201 -12.44 -17.05 -9.16
CA ARG A 201 -12.08 -16.57 -10.50
C ARG A 201 -12.15 -15.05 -10.61
N LYS A 202 -13.16 -14.45 -10.00
CA LYS A 202 -13.34 -13.00 -9.97
C LYS A 202 -12.16 -12.32 -9.26
N ALA A 203 -11.76 -12.85 -8.11
CA ALA A 203 -10.68 -12.31 -7.29
C ALA A 203 -9.29 -12.60 -7.84
N ASN A 204 -9.10 -13.77 -8.44
CA ASN A 204 -7.79 -14.24 -8.87
C ASN A 204 -7.77 -14.57 -10.37
N PRO A 205 -7.27 -13.67 -11.22
CA PRO A 205 -7.20 -13.90 -12.66
C PRO A 205 -6.25 -15.05 -13.05
N SER A 206 -5.41 -15.53 -12.13
CA SER A 206 -4.52 -16.69 -12.33
C SER A 206 -5.21 -18.02 -12.06
N PHE A 207 -6.40 -18.01 -11.43
CA PHE A 207 -7.18 -19.22 -11.16
C PHE A 207 -8.00 -19.64 -12.40
N PRO A 208 -8.12 -20.93 -12.72
CA PRO A 208 -7.44 -22.07 -12.10
C PRO A 208 -6.10 -22.44 -12.76
N ARG A 209 -5.64 -21.69 -13.77
CA ARG A 209 -4.52 -22.08 -14.63
C ARG A 209 -3.16 -22.09 -13.94
N ARG A 210 -2.81 -21.03 -13.18
CA ARG A 210 -1.56 -20.90 -12.44
C ARG A 210 -1.77 -21.11 -10.93
N THR A 211 -2.87 -20.62 -10.40
CA THR A 211 -3.29 -20.89 -9.03
C THR A 211 -4.30 -22.04 -9.06
N SER A 212 -3.88 -23.24 -8.70
CA SER A 212 -4.74 -24.42 -8.71
C SER A 212 -5.82 -24.37 -7.62
N GLU A 213 -6.90 -25.13 -7.80
CA GLU A 213 -7.93 -25.30 -6.77
C GLU A 213 -7.34 -25.82 -5.46
N THR A 214 -6.43 -26.79 -5.53
CA THR A 214 -5.71 -27.32 -4.37
C THR A 214 -4.94 -26.22 -3.62
N SER A 215 -4.36 -25.27 -4.33
CA SER A 215 -3.66 -24.13 -3.72
C SER A 215 -4.61 -23.21 -2.97
N MET A 216 -5.78 -22.93 -3.54
CA MET A 216 -6.82 -22.12 -2.90
C MET A 216 -7.39 -22.83 -1.65
N LEU A 217 -7.71 -24.12 -1.75
CA LEU A 217 -8.17 -24.93 -0.61
C LEU A 217 -7.12 -25.00 0.51
N ARG A 218 -5.83 -25.09 0.14
CA ARG A 218 -4.74 -25.06 1.12
C ARG A 218 -4.71 -23.72 1.86
N MET A 219 -4.81 -22.61 1.14
CA MET A 219 -4.87 -21.27 1.75
C MET A 219 -6.08 -21.14 2.67
N GLN A 220 -7.25 -21.61 2.22
CA GLN A 220 -8.48 -21.54 3.00
C GLN A 220 -8.38 -22.32 4.32
N ARG A 221 -7.76 -23.50 4.30
CA ARG A 221 -7.59 -24.33 5.51
C ARG A 221 -6.49 -23.85 6.45
N GLN A 222 -5.44 -23.23 5.92
CA GLN A 222 -4.28 -22.80 6.71
C GLN A 222 -4.43 -21.37 7.23
N LEU A 223 -5.17 -20.52 6.55
CA LEU A 223 -5.43 -19.16 6.96
C LEU A 223 -6.75 -19.09 7.75
N GLY A 224 -6.81 -18.22 8.74
CA GLY A 224 -8.09 -17.85 9.34
C GLY A 224 -9.02 -17.18 8.30
N LYS A 225 -10.33 -17.20 8.56
CA LYS A 225 -11.36 -16.71 7.63
C LYS A 225 -11.06 -15.32 7.06
N ASP A 226 -10.74 -14.36 7.92
CA ASP A 226 -10.47 -12.96 7.50
C ASP A 226 -9.17 -12.85 6.68
N SER A 227 -8.15 -13.62 7.07
CA SER A 227 -6.90 -13.68 6.30
C SER A 227 -7.10 -14.29 4.93
N PHE A 228 -7.90 -15.34 4.79
CA PHE A 228 -8.23 -15.93 3.50
C PHE A 228 -8.99 -14.95 2.61
N ARG A 229 -10.00 -14.26 3.16
CA ARG A 229 -10.77 -13.24 2.44
C ARG A 229 -9.86 -12.14 1.89
N ARG A 230 -8.93 -11.68 2.69
CA ARG A 230 -7.99 -10.59 2.32
C ARG A 230 -6.92 -11.06 1.34
N GLU A 231 -6.21 -12.15 1.67
CA GLU A 231 -5.01 -12.58 0.95
C GLU A 231 -5.32 -13.35 -0.35
N ALA A 232 -6.40 -14.15 -0.35
CA ALA A 232 -6.78 -14.99 -1.48
C ALA A 232 -7.93 -14.42 -2.31
N LEU A 233 -8.87 -13.71 -1.68
CA LEU A 233 -10.04 -13.16 -2.35
C LEU A 233 -9.96 -11.64 -2.57
N GLY A 234 -8.91 -10.98 -2.11
CA GLY A 234 -8.70 -9.54 -2.34
C GLY A 234 -9.75 -8.64 -1.68
N ILE A 235 -10.51 -9.15 -0.72
CA ILE A 235 -11.58 -8.40 -0.07
C ILE A 235 -10.96 -7.46 0.97
N TRP A 236 -11.27 -6.20 0.86
CA TRP A 236 -10.84 -5.19 1.83
C TRP A 236 -11.70 -5.25 3.09
N ASP A 237 -11.05 -5.13 4.24
CA ASP A 237 -11.77 -4.95 5.50
C ASP A 237 -12.42 -3.55 5.52
N GLU A 238 -13.63 -3.43 6.04
CA GLU A 238 -14.36 -2.15 6.06
C GLU A 238 -13.73 -1.11 6.97
N THR A 239 -13.10 -1.58 8.00
CA THR A 239 -12.44 -0.76 8.99
C THR A 239 -10.94 -1.03 8.94
N THR A 240 -10.23 -0.24 8.16
CA THR A 240 -8.76 -0.16 8.18
C THR A 240 -8.24 0.55 9.43
N THR A 241 -9.10 1.07 10.26
CA THR A 241 -8.75 1.42 11.63
C THR A 241 -8.73 0.13 12.44
N SER A 242 -7.56 -0.29 12.89
CA SER A 242 -7.38 -1.29 13.94
C SER A 242 -8.26 -0.87 15.13
N GLN A 243 -9.49 -1.37 15.16
CA GLN A 243 -10.37 -1.12 16.29
C GLN A 243 -9.96 -2.07 17.40
N ALA A 244 -9.25 -1.54 18.38
CA ALA A 244 -8.88 -2.27 19.59
C ALA A 244 -10.11 -2.84 20.32
N ILE A 245 -11.29 -2.31 20.02
CA ILE A 245 -12.58 -2.69 20.62
C ILE A 245 -13.55 -3.05 19.49
N ASN A 246 -14.17 -4.23 19.57
CA ASN A 246 -15.19 -4.66 18.63
C ASN A 246 -16.41 -3.71 18.68
N PRO A 247 -16.83 -3.05 17.57
CA PRO A 247 -17.90 -2.06 17.58
C PRO A 247 -19.26 -2.62 18.01
N GLU A 248 -19.56 -3.87 17.66
CA GLU A 248 -20.82 -4.51 18.03
C GLU A 248 -20.88 -4.80 19.54
N GLN A 249 -19.75 -5.26 20.10
CA GLN A 249 -19.64 -5.47 21.54
C GLN A 249 -19.68 -4.14 22.29
N TRP A 250 -19.03 -3.11 21.76
CA TRP A 250 -19.08 -1.76 22.33
C TRP A 250 -20.49 -1.19 22.31
N ALA A 251 -21.20 -1.31 21.20
CA ALA A 251 -22.58 -0.87 21.07
C ALA A 251 -23.53 -1.62 22.05
N LYS A 252 -23.33 -2.93 22.23
CA LYS A 252 -24.10 -3.75 23.19
C LYS A 252 -23.82 -3.38 24.65
N ALA A 253 -22.61 -2.88 24.94
CA ALA A 253 -22.23 -2.45 26.28
C ALA A 253 -22.70 -1.02 26.62
N ALA A 254 -23.22 -0.27 25.61
CA ALA A 254 -23.71 1.08 25.83
C ALA A 254 -24.89 1.11 26.79
N THR A 255 -24.87 2.03 27.74
CA THR A 255 -25.93 2.23 28.73
C THR A 255 -26.32 3.69 28.83
N GLY A 256 -27.63 3.97 28.88
CA GLY A 256 -28.15 5.31 29.11
C GLY A 256 -28.14 5.74 30.58
N THR A 257 -27.90 4.81 31.53
CA THR A 257 -27.88 5.05 32.96
C THR A 257 -26.61 4.50 33.59
N PRO A 258 -25.44 5.16 33.38
CA PRO A 258 -24.17 4.68 33.89
C PRO A 258 -24.11 4.77 35.40
N ASN A 259 -23.54 3.74 36.04
CA ASN A 259 -23.15 3.82 37.43
C ASN A 259 -21.77 4.52 37.50
N ILE A 260 -21.75 5.74 37.97
CA ILE A 260 -20.53 6.55 38.13
C ILE A 260 -20.03 6.66 39.58
N LYS A 261 -20.56 5.82 40.47
CA LYS A 261 -20.12 5.79 41.85
C LYS A 261 -18.82 4.99 42.00
N GLY A 262 -17.75 5.66 42.40
CA GLY A 262 -16.44 5.04 42.60
C GLY A 262 -15.29 5.99 42.36
N LEU A 263 -14.09 5.42 42.30
CA LEU A 263 -12.88 6.17 41.96
C LEU A 263 -12.84 6.36 40.46
N ILE A 264 -12.77 7.60 40.03
CA ILE A 264 -12.69 7.95 38.59
C ILE A 264 -11.23 8.09 38.20
N GLY A 265 -10.79 7.29 37.24
CA GLY A 265 -9.52 7.46 36.53
C GLY A 265 -9.71 8.24 35.25
N TYR A 266 -8.79 9.10 34.91
CA TYR A 266 -8.76 9.81 33.60
C TYR A 266 -7.52 9.38 32.81
N ALA A 267 -7.70 9.30 31.51
CA ALA A 267 -6.62 9.08 30.54
C ALA A 267 -6.65 10.16 29.49
N LEU A 268 -5.47 10.61 29.06
CA LEU A 268 -5.29 11.51 27.93
C LEU A 268 -4.52 10.77 26.84
N ASP A 269 -5.00 10.90 25.60
CA ASP A 269 -4.32 10.40 24.42
C ASP A 269 -4.26 11.49 23.35
N MET A 270 -3.08 11.69 22.79
CA MET A 270 -2.83 12.71 21.78
C MET A 270 -2.05 12.11 20.62
N LYS A 271 -2.50 12.36 19.40
CA LYS A 271 -1.73 11.95 18.22
C LYS A 271 -0.32 12.52 18.23
N PRO A 272 0.69 11.81 17.69
CA PRO A 272 2.07 12.30 17.64
C PRO A 272 2.23 13.63 16.90
N ASP A 273 1.41 13.87 15.88
CA ASP A 273 1.35 15.12 15.13
C ASP A 273 0.56 16.24 15.81
N ARG A 274 0.02 15.96 17.01
CA ARG A 274 -0.83 16.86 17.80
C ARG A 274 -2.11 17.31 17.10
N SER A 275 -2.56 16.58 16.08
CA SER A 275 -3.77 16.92 15.32
C SER A 275 -5.07 16.60 16.04
N SER A 276 -5.02 15.78 17.11
CA SER A 276 -6.18 15.49 17.97
C SER A 276 -5.76 15.12 19.38
N LEU A 277 -6.65 15.42 20.33
CA LEU A 277 -6.53 15.06 21.74
C LEU A 277 -7.85 14.47 22.23
N ALA A 278 -7.77 13.35 22.94
CA ALA A 278 -8.90 12.69 23.58
C ALA A 278 -8.71 12.65 25.09
N ILE A 279 -9.80 12.84 25.84
CA ILE A 279 -9.86 12.64 27.29
C ILE A 279 -10.92 11.58 27.57
N GLY A 280 -10.49 10.44 28.11
CA GLY A 280 -11.34 9.36 28.58
C GLY A 280 -11.47 9.35 30.10
N GLY A 281 -12.61 8.94 30.62
CA GLY A 281 -12.84 8.67 32.02
C GLY A 281 -13.29 7.22 32.24
N ALA A 282 -12.84 6.59 33.31
CA ALA A 282 -13.25 5.25 33.69
C ALA A 282 -13.55 5.14 35.18
N VAL A 283 -14.57 4.37 35.52
CA VAL A 283 -14.91 4.00 36.90
C VAL A 283 -14.90 2.49 37.02
N ASN A 284 -14.12 1.95 37.95
CA ASN A 284 -14.13 0.52 38.24
C ASN A 284 -15.11 0.23 39.40
N HIS A 285 -15.90 -0.82 39.22
CA HIS A 285 -16.84 -1.31 40.22
C HIS A 285 -16.31 -2.54 40.93
N ARG A 286 -16.81 -2.76 42.16
CA ARG A 286 -16.38 -3.90 43.01
C ARG A 286 -16.77 -5.27 42.47
N ASP A 287 -17.75 -5.32 41.57
CA ASP A 287 -18.20 -6.53 40.88
C ASP A 287 -17.36 -6.93 39.68
N GLY A 288 -16.27 -6.20 39.42
CA GLY A 288 -15.37 -6.43 38.28
C GLY A 288 -15.82 -5.79 36.97
N THR A 289 -16.94 -5.07 36.96
CA THR A 289 -17.36 -4.27 35.81
C THR A 289 -16.69 -2.90 35.83
N ALA A 290 -16.62 -2.27 34.65
CA ALA A 290 -16.13 -0.90 34.53
C ALA A 290 -17.07 -0.08 33.64
N HIS A 291 -17.29 1.18 33.98
CA HIS A 291 -17.88 2.15 33.06
C HIS A 291 -16.79 3.00 32.45
N ILE A 292 -16.77 3.11 31.11
CA ILE A 292 -15.80 3.89 30.36
C ILE A 292 -16.56 4.90 29.50
N GLU A 293 -16.11 6.14 29.48
CA GLU A 293 -16.75 7.22 28.74
C GLU A 293 -15.70 8.13 28.10
N LEU A 294 -15.92 8.52 26.84
CA LEU A 294 -15.17 9.58 26.20
C LEU A 294 -15.72 10.93 26.68
N ARG A 295 -14.94 11.64 27.49
CA ARG A 295 -15.35 12.92 28.10
C ARG A 295 -15.20 14.08 27.11
N ARG A 296 -14.13 14.05 26.31
CA ARG A 296 -13.87 15.09 25.31
C ARG A 296 -12.96 14.56 24.21
N PHE A 297 -13.29 14.95 22.99
CA PHE A 297 -12.44 14.77 21.81
C PHE A 297 -12.41 16.07 21.02
N GLU A 298 -11.22 16.54 20.66
CA GLU A 298 -11.06 17.70 19.81
C GLU A 298 -10.02 17.42 18.73
N ALA A 299 -10.38 17.71 17.47
CA ALA A 299 -9.44 17.82 16.36
C ALA A 299 -8.77 19.19 16.46
N THR A 300 -7.45 19.20 16.66
CA THR A 300 -6.70 20.41 17.03
C THR A 300 -6.31 21.30 15.85
N GLN A 301 -6.63 20.91 14.60
CA GLN A 301 -6.25 21.65 13.39
C GLN A 301 -6.65 23.12 13.37
N SER A 302 -7.67 23.53 14.13
CA SER A 302 -8.12 24.93 14.17
C SER A 302 -7.90 25.66 15.49
N LYS A 303 -7.61 24.96 16.60
CA LYS A 303 -7.58 25.58 17.94
C LYS A 303 -6.34 25.25 18.79
N GLY A 304 -5.42 24.43 18.28
CA GLY A 304 -4.27 23.96 19.04
C GLY A 304 -4.67 23.15 20.29
N THR A 305 -3.71 22.79 21.12
CA THR A 305 -3.91 22.05 22.38
C THR A 305 -4.18 22.97 23.59
N GLN A 306 -4.23 24.28 23.41
CA GLN A 306 -4.36 25.28 24.49
C GLN A 306 -5.62 25.12 25.35
N TRP A 307 -6.66 24.48 24.80
CA TRP A 307 -7.88 24.18 25.55
C TRP A 307 -7.66 23.16 26.68
N ALA A 308 -6.63 22.31 26.59
CA ALA A 308 -6.29 21.34 27.62
C ALA A 308 -5.52 21.96 28.79
N ASP A 309 -4.93 23.15 28.59
CA ASP A 309 -4.16 23.86 29.64
C ASP A 309 -5.03 24.75 30.53
N ARG A 310 -6.31 24.96 30.17
CA ARG A 310 -7.22 25.75 31.01
C ARG A 310 -7.67 24.93 32.20
N LYS A 311 -7.17 25.31 33.36
CA LYS A 311 -7.77 24.93 34.68
C LYS A 311 -9.20 25.45 34.69
N SER A 312 -10.16 24.58 34.51
CA SER A 312 -11.58 24.88 34.81
C SER A 312 -11.89 24.60 36.26
#